data_2aeda1e5b383dc7c0acfdaa721db4b7e
#
_entry.id   2aeda1e5b383dc7c0acfdaa721db4b7e
#
_cell.length_a   1.000
_cell.length_b   1.000
_cell.length_c   1.000
_cell.angle_alpha   90.00
_cell.angle_beta   90.00
_cell.angle_gamma   90.00
#
_symmetry.space_group_name_H-M   'P 1'
#
loop_
_entity.id
_entity.type
_entity.pdbx_description
1 polymer ?
#
loop_
_entity_poly.entity_id
_entity_poly.type
_entity_poly.pdbx_seq_one_letter_code
_entity_poly.pdbx_strand_id
1 'polypeptide(L)'
;GYASMEGSYRIEGGMMALVAALASQIAPPRLRLDAPVAEIDQSGIVTFANGDTITAERIVLAIPPRVIATIKITPDFDAAVQQSLINIPTWMGGQAKFVATYARPFWRQQGLSGDAMGRHGPMVEIHDASAKDGTPGALFGFIGVPAAQRDGQSDALRTACIAQFGRLFGPEALTPQKIELRDWAYAPQTAT
;
A
#
# COMPACT_ATOMS: atom_id res chain seq x y z
N GLY A 1 9.62 11.29 23.20
CA GLY A 1 9.82 9.92 22.76
C GLY A 1 8.47 9.28 22.51
N TYR A 2 8.23 8.83 21.31
CA TYR A 2 7.15 7.88 21.09
C TYR A 2 7.50 6.62 21.86
N ALA A 3 6.62 6.20 22.75
CA ALA A 3 6.74 4.90 23.37
C ALA A 3 6.80 3.86 22.22
N SER A 4 7.88 3.09 22.16
CA SER A 4 7.90 1.89 21.35
C SER A 4 6.64 1.11 21.73
N MET A 5 5.79 0.79 20.77
CA MET A 5 4.65 -0.07 21.03
C MET A 5 5.23 -1.44 21.40
N GLU A 6 5.34 -1.72 22.70
CA GLU A 6 5.71 -3.03 23.18
C GLU A 6 4.81 -4.06 22.51
N GLY A 7 5.41 -5.04 21.83
CA GLY A 7 4.68 -6.05 21.09
C GLY A 7 4.35 -5.73 19.64
N SER A 8 4.97 -4.70 19.03
CA SER A 8 4.91 -4.51 17.57
C SER A 8 5.84 -5.49 16.88
N TYR A 9 5.30 -6.27 15.94
CA TYR A 9 6.04 -7.30 15.19
C TYR A 9 5.95 -7.06 13.69
N ARG A 10 6.97 -7.50 12.96
CA ARG A 10 6.97 -7.57 11.50
C ARG A 10 7.09 -9.03 11.07
N ILE A 11 6.40 -9.39 9.99
CA ILE A 11 6.51 -10.71 9.40
C ILE A 11 7.83 -10.78 8.63
N GLU A 12 8.65 -11.79 8.90
CA GLU A 12 9.84 -12.08 8.11
C GLU A 12 9.45 -12.35 6.65
N GLY A 13 10.16 -11.72 5.70
CA GLY A 13 9.77 -11.70 4.29
C GLY A 13 8.65 -10.72 3.94
N GLY A 14 8.14 -9.94 4.92
CA GLY A 14 7.10 -8.93 4.74
C GLY A 14 5.68 -9.52 4.60
N MET A 15 4.70 -8.65 4.42
CA MET A 15 3.28 -9.07 4.31
C MET A 15 3.00 -9.97 3.11
N MET A 16 3.80 -9.88 2.04
CA MET A 16 3.67 -10.78 0.88
C MET A 16 3.97 -12.24 1.22
N ALA A 17 4.82 -12.51 2.21
CA ALA A 17 5.05 -13.87 2.70
C ALA A 17 3.77 -14.48 3.29
N LEU A 18 2.99 -13.69 4.05
CA LEU A 18 1.68 -14.11 4.56
C LEU A 18 0.69 -14.38 3.41
N VAL A 19 0.60 -13.47 2.45
CA VAL A 19 -0.28 -13.63 1.28
C VAL A 19 0.10 -14.88 0.48
N ALA A 20 1.38 -15.11 0.23
CA ALA A 20 1.87 -16.30 -0.47
C ALA A 20 1.57 -17.58 0.29
N ALA A 21 1.76 -17.58 1.61
CA ALA A 21 1.45 -18.75 2.47
C ALA A 21 -0.05 -19.09 2.46
N LEU A 22 -0.92 -18.08 2.50
CA LEU A 22 -2.37 -18.29 2.39
C LEU A 22 -2.75 -18.78 0.98
N ALA A 23 -2.21 -18.17 -0.06
CA ALA A 23 -2.48 -18.56 -1.45
C ALA A 23 -2.03 -20.00 -1.73
N SER A 24 -0.91 -20.45 -1.15
CA SER A 24 -0.41 -21.82 -1.32
C SER A 24 -1.34 -22.92 -0.77
N GLN A 25 -2.28 -22.54 0.11
CA GLN A 25 -3.29 -23.46 0.65
C GLN A 25 -4.52 -23.59 -0.27
N ILE A 26 -4.61 -22.75 -1.30
CA ILE A 26 -5.70 -22.78 -2.27
C ILE A 26 -5.26 -23.60 -3.46
N ALA A 27 -6.04 -24.64 -3.82
CA ALA A 27 -5.74 -25.46 -4.99
C ALA A 27 -5.69 -24.58 -6.27
N PRO A 28 -4.69 -24.73 -7.15
CA PRO A 28 -4.50 -23.88 -8.31
C PRO A 28 -5.74 -23.57 -9.14
N PRO A 29 -6.65 -24.55 -9.42
CA PRO A 29 -7.85 -24.26 -10.20
C PRO A 29 -8.88 -23.38 -9.48
N ARG A 30 -8.71 -23.14 -8.15
CA ARG A 30 -9.60 -22.29 -7.34
C ARG A 30 -9.11 -20.84 -7.20
N LEU A 31 -7.88 -20.54 -7.60
CA LEU A 31 -7.30 -19.21 -7.56
C LEU A 31 -7.06 -18.72 -8.99
N ARG A 32 -7.78 -17.68 -9.38
CA ARG A 32 -7.59 -17.01 -10.67
C ARG A 32 -7.00 -15.64 -10.41
N LEU A 33 -5.81 -15.40 -10.94
CA LEU A 33 -5.16 -14.08 -10.99
C LEU A 33 -5.40 -13.45 -12.36
N ASP A 34 -5.20 -12.14 -12.45
CA ASP A 34 -5.37 -11.38 -13.70
C ASP A 34 -6.75 -11.58 -14.36
N ALA A 35 -7.76 -11.81 -13.53
CA ALA A 35 -9.14 -12.07 -13.92
C ALA A 35 -10.09 -10.98 -13.37
N PRO A 36 -10.02 -9.75 -13.87
CA PRO A 36 -10.89 -8.68 -13.38
C PRO A 36 -12.36 -9.01 -13.66
N VAL A 37 -13.17 -8.83 -12.63
CA VAL A 37 -14.63 -9.01 -12.72
C VAL A 37 -15.24 -7.74 -13.32
N ALA A 38 -16.01 -7.89 -14.40
CA ALA A 38 -16.71 -6.82 -15.08
C ALA A 38 -18.19 -6.71 -14.64
N GLU A 39 -18.84 -7.86 -14.44
CA GLU A 39 -20.28 -7.88 -14.09
C GLU A 39 -20.56 -9.03 -13.12
N ILE A 40 -21.52 -8.80 -12.24
CA ILE A 40 -22.08 -9.79 -11.33
C ILE A 40 -23.60 -9.75 -11.47
N ASP A 41 -24.17 -10.87 -11.92
CA ASP A 41 -25.60 -11.11 -11.84
C ASP A 41 -25.91 -11.72 -10.47
N GLN A 42 -26.85 -11.15 -9.74
CA GLN A 42 -27.25 -11.62 -8.40
C GLN A 42 -27.89 -13.02 -8.41
N SER A 43 -28.21 -13.58 -9.58
CA SER A 43 -28.56 -15.00 -9.74
C SER A 43 -27.36 -15.95 -9.56
N GLY A 44 -26.14 -15.40 -9.43
CA GLY A 44 -24.92 -16.14 -9.19
C GLY A 44 -23.96 -16.21 -10.37
N ILE A 45 -24.17 -15.46 -11.44
CA ILE A 45 -23.27 -15.45 -12.59
C ILE A 45 -22.26 -14.30 -12.44
N VAL A 46 -20.98 -14.61 -12.56
CA VAL A 46 -19.88 -13.64 -12.56
C VAL A 46 -19.24 -13.63 -13.95
N THR A 47 -19.19 -12.46 -14.58
CA THR A 47 -18.55 -12.25 -15.88
C THR A 47 -17.24 -11.50 -15.71
N PHE A 48 -16.17 -12.05 -16.25
CA PHE A 48 -14.84 -11.43 -16.28
C PHE A 48 -14.70 -10.47 -17.47
N ALA A 49 -13.70 -9.58 -17.40
CA ALA A 49 -13.45 -8.59 -18.45
C ALA A 49 -13.10 -9.21 -19.83
N ASN A 50 -12.62 -10.45 -19.84
CA ASN A 50 -12.35 -11.21 -21.10
C ASN A 50 -13.60 -11.90 -21.67
N GLY A 51 -14.77 -11.77 -21.02
CA GLY A 51 -16.02 -12.39 -21.44
C GLY A 51 -16.30 -13.79 -20.87
N ASP A 52 -15.31 -14.41 -20.19
CA ASP A 52 -15.55 -15.69 -19.51
C ASP A 52 -16.56 -15.52 -18.38
N THR A 53 -17.26 -16.62 -18.06
CA THR A 53 -18.22 -16.63 -16.96
C THR A 53 -17.95 -17.78 -16.00
N ILE A 54 -18.36 -17.59 -14.74
CA ILE A 54 -18.50 -18.65 -13.76
C ILE A 54 -19.84 -18.51 -13.05
N THR A 55 -20.32 -19.62 -12.49
CA THR A 55 -21.52 -19.64 -11.66
C THR A 55 -21.15 -20.02 -10.23
N ALA A 56 -21.71 -19.29 -9.26
CA ALA A 56 -21.50 -19.50 -7.84
C ALA A 56 -22.82 -19.38 -7.08
N GLU A 57 -23.03 -20.25 -6.08
CA GLU A 57 -24.19 -20.16 -5.18
C GLU A 57 -24.12 -18.94 -4.27
N ARG A 58 -22.91 -18.49 -3.95
CA ARG A 58 -22.67 -17.32 -3.10
C ARG A 58 -21.43 -16.56 -3.59
N ILE A 59 -21.52 -15.24 -3.56
CA ILE A 59 -20.44 -14.34 -3.95
C ILE A 59 -20.09 -13.45 -2.76
N VAL A 60 -18.81 -13.41 -2.40
CA VAL A 60 -18.27 -12.52 -1.36
C VAL A 60 -17.38 -11.47 -2.01
N LEU A 61 -17.71 -10.20 -1.83
CA LEU A 61 -16.95 -9.07 -2.34
C LEU A 61 -15.96 -8.58 -1.26
N ALA A 62 -14.76 -9.13 -1.25
CA ALA A 62 -13.70 -8.78 -0.30
C ALA A 62 -12.75 -7.71 -0.87
N ILE A 63 -13.32 -6.64 -1.41
CA ILE A 63 -12.63 -5.51 -2.04
C ILE A 63 -13.16 -4.19 -1.47
N PRO A 64 -12.43 -3.05 -1.61
CA PRO A 64 -12.91 -1.76 -1.12
C PRO A 64 -14.29 -1.37 -1.67
N PRO A 65 -15.17 -0.77 -0.85
CA PRO A 65 -16.53 -0.42 -1.28
C PRO A 65 -16.59 0.40 -2.57
N ARG A 66 -15.70 1.37 -2.74
CA ARG A 66 -15.64 2.18 -3.97
C ARG A 66 -15.24 1.37 -5.20
N VAL A 67 -14.42 0.34 -5.05
CA VAL A 67 -14.09 -0.58 -6.13
C VAL A 67 -15.30 -1.43 -6.50
N ILE A 68 -16.12 -1.85 -5.51
CA ILE A 68 -17.40 -2.54 -5.79
C ILE A 68 -18.29 -1.66 -6.67
N ALA A 69 -18.36 -0.35 -6.41
CA ALA A 69 -19.16 0.58 -7.18
C ALA A 69 -18.74 0.68 -8.67
N THR A 70 -17.57 0.18 -9.04
CA THR A 70 -17.11 0.13 -10.45
C THR A 70 -17.52 -1.15 -11.18
N ILE A 71 -18.03 -2.16 -10.48
CA ILE A 71 -18.49 -3.43 -11.04
C ILE A 71 -19.98 -3.29 -11.38
N LYS A 72 -20.37 -3.70 -12.58
CA LYS A 72 -21.78 -3.77 -12.94
C LYS A 72 -22.47 -4.87 -12.14
N ILE A 73 -23.51 -4.54 -11.39
CA ILE A 73 -24.33 -5.47 -10.61
C ILE A 73 -25.72 -5.54 -11.22
N THR A 74 -26.24 -6.72 -11.46
CA THR A 74 -27.57 -6.93 -12.08
C THR A 74 -28.40 -7.93 -11.24
N PRO A 75 -29.64 -7.59 -10.79
CA PRO A 75 -30.17 -6.22 -10.78
C PRO A 75 -29.32 -5.29 -9.92
N ASP A 76 -29.45 -3.99 -10.12
CA ASP A 76 -28.73 -3.00 -9.32
C ASP A 76 -29.02 -3.17 -7.81
N PHE A 77 -28.03 -2.83 -6.99
CA PHE A 77 -28.28 -2.65 -5.56
C PHE A 77 -29.27 -1.49 -5.33
N ASP A 78 -29.98 -1.54 -4.22
CA ASP A 78 -30.80 -0.42 -3.78
C ASP A 78 -30.00 0.88 -3.75
N ALA A 79 -30.65 2.01 -4.07
CA ALA A 79 -29.98 3.32 -4.14
C ALA A 79 -29.23 3.68 -2.86
N ALA A 80 -29.73 3.29 -1.69
CA ALA A 80 -29.07 3.50 -0.41
C ALA A 80 -27.76 2.73 -0.29
N VAL A 81 -27.71 1.49 -0.79
CA VAL A 81 -26.50 0.66 -0.83
C VAL A 81 -25.49 1.25 -1.81
N GLN A 82 -25.93 1.61 -3.03
CA GLN A 82 -25.05 2.23 -4.02
C GLN A 82 -24.41 3.51 -3.47
N GLN A 83 -25.21 4.38 -2.85
CA GLN A 83 -24.71 5.61 -2.25
C GLN A 83 -23.73 5.32 -1.10
N SER A 84 -23.99 4.30 -0.30
CA SER A 84 -23.09 3.88 0.77
C SER A 84 -21.74 3.39 0.25
N LEU A 85 -21.71 2.59 -0.82
CA LEU A 85 -20.47 2.11 -1.44
C LEU A 85 -19.59 3.27 -1.90
N ILE A 86 -20.17 4.32 -2.47
CA ILE A 86 -19.45 5.52 -2.92
C ILE A 86 -18.97 6.37 -1.74
N ASN A 87 -19.79 6.50 -0.68
CA ASN A 87 -19.52 7.37 0.46
C ASN A 87 -18.53 6.78 1.47
N ILE A 88 -18.31 5.45 1.47
CA ILE A 88 -17.33 4.83 2.35
C ILE A 88 -15.92 5.03 1.75
N PRO A 89 -15.07 5.90 2.35
CA PRO A 89 -13.74 6.10 1.83
C PRO A 89 -12.87 4.88 2.08
N THR A 90 -11.97 4.57 1.15
CA THR A 90 -10.92 3.59 1.39
C THR A 90 -9.94 4.18 2.39
N TRP A 91 -9.88 3.60 3.61
CA TRP A 91 -8.98 4.08 4.65
C TRP A 91 -7.53 4.03 4.18
N MET A 92 -6.82 5.14 4.35
CA MET A 92 -5.46 5.35 3.84
C MET A 92 -5.29 5.18 2.31
N GLY A 93 -6.36 5.10 1.54
CA GLY A 93 -6.30 4.97 0.09
C GLY A 93 -5.56 6.13 -0.59
N GLY A 94 -5.65 7.33 -0.03
CA GLY A 94 -4.92 8.51 -0.50
C GLY A 94 -3.46 8.61 -0.06
N GLN A 95 -2.91 7.60 0.63
CA GLN A 95 -1.53 7.63 1.14
C GLN A 95 -0.50 7.34 0.06
N ALA A 96 0.68 7.96 0.24
CA ALA A 96 1.89 7.56 -0.46
C ALA A 96 2.99 7.22 0.54
N LYS A 97 3.86 6.31 0.18
CA LYS A 97 4.99 5.86 1.00
C LYS A 97 6.27 5.92 0.18
N PHE A 98 7.31 6.46 0.78
CA PHE A 98 8.67 6.43 0.25
C PHE A 98 9.53 5.48 1.06
N VAL A 99 10.31 4.63 0.40
CA VAL A 99 11.25 3.69 1.02
C VAL A 99 12.62 3.88 0.38
N ALA A 100 13.66 3.90 1.21
CA ALA A 100 15.04 3.89 0.75
C ALA A 100 15.82 2.79 1.46
N THR A 101 16.62 2.03 0.71
CA THR A 101 17.45 0.97 1.26
C THR A 101 18.94 1.32 1.15
N TYR A 102 19.71 0.83 2.12
CA TYR A 102 21.13 1.08 2.31
C TYR A 102 21.84 -0.23 2.63
N ALA A 103 23.14 -0.29 2.43
CA ALA A 103 23.92 -1.48 2.74
C ALA A 103 23.77 -1.91 4.22
N ARG A 104 23.60 -0.93 5.12
CA ARG A 104 23.46 -1.12 6.57
C ARG A 104 22.62 0.01 7.18
N PRO A 105 22.04 -0.17 8.38
CA PRO A 105 21.34 0.88 9.11
C PRO A 105 22.33 1.82 9.82
N PHE A 106 23.06 2.63 9.06
CA PHE A 106 24.15 3.50 9.54
C PHE A 106 23.71 4.47 10.65
N TRP A 107 22.44 4.90 10.64
CA TRP A 107 21.86 5.76 11.69
C TRP A 107 21.92 5.12 13.08
N ARG A 108 21.83 3.79 13.18
CA ARG A 108 21.96 3.07 14.47
C ARG A 108 23.35 3.22 15.06
N GLN A 109 24.39 3.29 14.23
CA GLN A 109 25.77 3.53 14.69
C GLN A 109 25.97 4.96 15.22
N GLN A 110 25.11 5.88 14.83
CA GLN A 110 25.05 7.25 15.32
C GLN A 110 24.16 7.40 16.57
N GLY A 111 23.63 6.29 17.12
CA GLY A 111 22.71 6.28 18.25
C GLY A 111 21.29 6.73 17.93
N LEU A 112 20.91 6.75 16.64
CA LEU A 112 19.58 7.13 16.20
C LEU A 112 18.69 5.89 15.99
N SER A 113 17.39 6.01 16.33
CA SER A 113 16.40 4.93 16.17
C SER A 113 16.04 4.67 14.70
N GLY A 114 16.18 5.68 13.85
CA GLY A 114 15.61 5.69 12.50
C GLY A 114 14.17 6.19 12.45
N ASP A 115 13.56 6.51 13.61
CA ASP A 115 12.22 7.11 13.68
C ASP A 115 12.32 8.63 13.75
N ALA A 116 11.43 9.31 13.04
CA ALA A 116 11.32 10.77 13.07
C ALA A 116 9.90 11.23 12.73
N MET A 117 9.52 12.38 13.31
CA MET A 117 8.33 13.14 12.92
C MET A 117 8.79 14.40 12.21
N GLY A 118 8.37 14.57 10.95
CA GLY A 118 8.81 15.66 10.09
C GLY A 118 7.80 16.82 10.04
N ARG A 119 8.24 18.03 10.41
CA ARG A 119 7.50 19.29 10.09
C ARG A 119 7.99 19.95 8.82
N HIS A 120 9.17 19.57 8.36
CA HIS A 120 9.83 20.13 7.18
C HIS A 120 10.25 19.03 6.22
N GLY A 121 9.67 19.03 5.04
CA GLY A 121 9.87 18.02 4.00
C GLY A 121 8.58 17.25 3.71
N PRO A 122 8.60 16.40 2.67
CA PRO A 122 7.39 15.72 2.22
C PRO A 122 6.91 14.61 3.16
N MET A 123 7.80 14.01 3.97
CA MET A 123 7.44 12.91 4.88
C MET A 123 7.13 13.45 6.27
N VAL A 124 5.96 13.10 6.78
CA VAL A 124 5.47 13.51 8.11
C VAL A 124 5.86 12.52 9.20
N GLU A 125 6.00 11.26 8.87
CA GLU A 125 6.32 10.17 9.76
C GLU A 125 7.32 9.23 9.07
N ILE A 126 8.42 8.92 9.75
CA ILE A 126 9.55 8.15 9.23
C ILE A 126 9.89 7.06 10.23
N HIS A 127 10.22 5.86 9.73
CA HIS A 127 10.56 4.69 10.55
C HIS A 127 11.71 3.89 9.97
N ASP A 128 12.45 3.24 10.86
CA ASP A 128 13.38 2.18 10.52
C ASP A 128 12.63 0.92 10.07
N ALA A 129 12.87 0.50 8.84
CA ALA A 129 12.31 -0.70 8.24
C ALA A 129 13.37 -1.77 7.94
N SER A 130 14.55 -1.65 8.52
CA SER A 130 15.65 -2.59 8.30
C SER A 130 15.24 -4.03 8.62
N ALA A 131 15.88 -4.98 7.95
CA ALA A 131 15.75 -6.40 8.26
C ALA A 131 16.19 -6.69 9.73
N LYS A 132 15.81 -7.85 10.24
CA LYS A 132 16.07 -8.25 11.63
C LYS A 132 17.57 -8.22 11.98
N ASP A 133 18.41 -8.68 11.04
CA ASP A 133 19.87 -8.68 11.15
C ASP A 133 20.52 -7.32 10.82
N GLY A 134 19.71 -6.32 10.44
CA GLY A 134 20.17 -5.01 10.01
C GLY A 134 20.64 -4.93 8.56
N THR A 135 20.52 -6.00 7.77
CA THR A 135 20.98 -6.01 6.37
C THR A 135 19.86 -6.53 5.44
N PRO A 136 19.39 -5.72 4.49
CA PRO A 136 19.74 -4.30 4.26
C PRO A 136 19.18 -3.38 5.34
N GLY A 137 19.83 -2.23 5.52
CA GLY A 137 19.25 -1.09 6.22
C GLY A 137 18.12 -0.50 5.39
N ALA A 138 17.01 -0.08 6.01
CA ALA A 138 15.92 0.55 5.31
C ALA A 138 15.23 1.62 6.16
N LEU A 139 14.95 2.76 5.54
CA LEU A 139 14.08 3.81 6.08
C LEU A 139 12.84 3.91 5.22
N PHE A 140 11.69 4.12 5.83
CA PHE A 140 10.50 4.50 5.10
C PHE A 140 9.80 5.70 5.75
N GLY A 141 9.03 6.43 4.95
CA GLY A 141 8.20 7.50 5.47
C GLY A 141 6.86 7.60 4.76
N PHE A 142 5.86 8.09 5.49
CA PHE A 142 4.56 8.45 4.96
C PHE A 142 4.60 9.88 4.43
N ILE A 143 4.11 10.04 3.19
CA ILE A 143 4.06 11.34 2.52
C ILE A 143 2.86 12.13 3.05
N GLY A 144 3.13 13.32 3.60
CA GLY A 144 2.09 14.24 4.08
C GLY A 144 1.55 15.20 3.02
N VAL A 145 2.12 15.19 1.81
CA VAL A 145 1.63 16.02 0.70
C VAL A 145 0.33 15.43 0.17
N PRO A 146 -0.76 16.20 0.02
CA PRO A 146 -2.02 15.72 -0.53
C PRO A 146 -1.88 15.14 -1.94
N ALA A 147 -2.69 14.11 -2.27
CA ALA A 147 -2.63 13.41 -3.56
C ALA A 147 -2.64 14.36 -4.76
N ALA A 148 -3.59 15.30 -4.80
CA ALA A 148 -3.72 16.26 -5.90
C ALA A 148 -2.48 17.17 -6.09
N GLN A 149 -1.67 17.38 -5.05
CA GLN A 149 -0.47 18.22 -5.14
C GLN A 149 0.78 17.43 -5.55
N ARG A 150 0.75 16.10 -5.46
CA ARG A 150 1.87 15.24 -5.84
C ARG A 150 1.68 14.54 -7.19
N ASP A 151 0.51 14.75 -7.82
CA ASP A 151 0.25 14.23 -9.16
C ASP A 151 1.26 14.77 -10.17
N GLY A 152 1.85 13.89 -10.96
CA GLY A 152 2.91 14.23 -11.92
C GLY A 152 4.25 14.67 -11.29
N GLN A 153 4.37 14.70 -9.93
CA GLN A 153 5.55 15.22 -9.23
C GLN A 153 6.46 14.12 -8.66
N SER A 154 6.37 12.90 -9.15
CA SER A 154 7.06 11.74 -8.56
C SER A 154 8.57 11.93 -8.40
N ASP A 155 9.28 12.51 -9.39
CA ASP A 155 10.73 12.67 -9.33
C ASP A 155 11.14 13.80 -8.38
N ALA A 156 10.41 14.91 -8.38
CA ALA A 156 10.62 16.00 -7.42
C ALA A 156 10.38 15.50 -5.98
N LEU A 157 9.34 14.68 -5.79
CA LEU A 157 9.02 14.11 -4.49
C LEU A 157 10.09 13.12 -4.01
N ARG A 158 10.61 12.24 -4.88
CA ARG A 158 11.74 11.36 -4.57
C ARG A 158 12.98 12.14 -4.13
N THR A 159 13.34 13.16 -4.88
CA THR A 159 14.47 14.05 -4.57
C THR A 159 14.29 14.72 -3.20
N ALA A 160 13.11 15.26 -2.94
CA ALA A 160 12.81 15.92 -1.67
C ALA A 160 12.81 14.94 -0.47
N CYS A 161 12.37 13.69 -0.65
CA CYS A 161 12.45 12.65 0.37
C CYS A 161 13.89 12.29 0.73
N ILE A 162 14.75 12.09 -0.28
CA ILE A 162 16.18 11.82 -0.08
C ILE A 162 16.84 12.99 0.66
N ALA A 163 16.57 14.23 0.24
CA ALA A 163 17.08 15.41 0.92
C ALA A 163 16.60 15.50 2.38
N GLN A 164 15.36 15.09 2.67
CA GLN A 164 14.85 15.03 4.05
C GLN A 164 15.60 13.97 4.87
N PHE A 165 15.84 12.79 4.34
CA PHE A 165 16.65 11.79 5.01
C PHE A 165 18.08 12.28 5.27
N GLY A 166 18.70 12.98 4.30
CA GLY A 166 20.03 13.57 4.48
C GLY A 166 20.09 14.58 5.63
N ARG A 167 19.05 15.41 5.80
CA ARG A 167 18.97 16.36 6.91
C ARG A 167 18.80 15.66 8.28
N LEU A 168 18.06 14.56 8.32
CA LEU A 168 17.72 13.88 9.58
C LEU A 168 18.80 12.86 10.02
N PHE A 169 19.38 12.15 9.08
CA PHE A 169 20.26 11.01 9.35
C PHE A 169 21.68 11.19 8.81
N GLY A 170 21.99 12.34 8.23
CA GLY A 170 23.32 12.67 7.76
C GLY A 170 23.59 12.30 6.29
N PRO A 171 24.82 12.59 5.80
CA PRO A 171 25.16 12.52 4.38
C PRO A 171 25.08 11.11 3.78
N GLU A 172 25.27 10.05 4.55
CA GLU A 172 25.12 8.67 4.08
C GLU A 172 23.69 8.39 3.56
N ALA A 173 22.68 9.10 4.10
CA ALA A 173 21.30 8.98 3.65
C ALA A 173 21.03 9.53 2.24
N LEU A 174 21.93 10.34 1.70
CA LEU A 174 21.79 10.92 0.36
C LEU A 174 22.06 9.93 -0.78
N THR A 175 22.69 8.78 -0.47
CA THR A 175 23.11 7.79 -1.46
C THR A 175 22.49 6.40 -1.18
N PRO A 176 21.15 6.28 -1.25
CA PRO A 176 20.50 4.99 -1.10
C PRO A 176 20.87 4.03 -2.24
N GLN A 177 20.91 2.72 -1.96
CA GLN A 177 21.11 1.68 -2.97
C GLN A 177 19.88 1.51 -3.87
N LYS A 178 18.70 1.64 -3.27
CA LYS A 178 17.41 1.56 -3.98
C LYS A 178 16.39 2.46 -3.32
N ILE A 179 15.52 3.03 -4.12
CA ILE A 179 14.36 3.80 -3.66
C ILE A 179 13.07 3.27 -4.29
N GLU A 180 11.99 3.36 -3.54
CA GLU A 180 10.64 3.07 -4.01
C GLU A 180 9.70 4.17 -3.51
N LEU A 181 8.91 4.73 -4.41
CA LEU A 181 7.80 5.61 -4.09
C LEU A 181 6.52 4.94 -4.56
N ARG A 182 5.66 4.57 -3.61
CA ARG A 182 4.35 3.99 -3.91
C ARG A 182 3.26 4.96 -3.52
N ASP A 183 2.52 5.44 -4.52
CA ASP A 183 1.33 6.26 -4.34
C ASP A 183 0.08 5.39 -4.53
N TRP A 184 -0.66 5.21 -3.43
CA TRP A 184 -1.88 4.41 -3.45
C TRP A 184 -3.10 5.18 -3.97
N ALA A 185 -3.05 6.52 -3.96
CA ALA A 185 -4.14 7.36 -4.44
C ALA A 185 -4.48 7.13 -5.92
N TYR A 186 -3.52 6.64 -6.69
CA TYR A 186 -3.67 6.36 -8.12
C TYR A 186 -3.69 4.85 -8.43
N ALA A 187 -3.91 4.02 -7.42
CA ALA A 187 -4.03 2.58 -7.60
C ALA A 187 -5.50 2.18 -7.79
N PRO A 188 -5.97 1.89 -9.01
CA PRO A 188 -7.40 1.75 -9.33
C PRO A 188 -8.08 0.57 -8.61
N GLN A 189 -7.29 -0.40 -8.13
CA GLN A 189 -7.79 -1.54 -7.36
C GLN A 189 -7.80 -1.28 -5.84
N THR A 190 -7.34 -0.10 -5.39
CA THR A 190 -7.15 0.21 -3.97
C THR A 190 -7.85 1.51 -3.57
N ALA A 191 -7.62 2.58 -4.33
CA ALA A 191 -8.16 3.90 -4.04
C ALA A 191 -8.91 4.42 -5.26
N THR A 192 -10.18 4.57 -5.13
CA THR A 192 -11.09 5.18 -6.13
C THR A 192 -11.87 6.30 -5.50
#